data_90ea3dd68180da22a8ead7248204cbd5
#
_entry.id   90ea3dd68180da22a8ead7248204cbd5
#
_cell.length_a   1.000
_cell.length_b   1.000
_cell.length_c   1.000
_cell.angle_alpha   90.00
_cell.angle_beta   90.00
_cell.angle_gamma   90.00
#
_symmetry.space_group_name_H-M   'P 1'
#
loop_
_entity.id
_entity.type
_entity.pdbx_description
1 polymer ?
#
loop_
_entity_poly.entity_id
_entity_poly.type
_entity_poly.pdbx_seq_one_letter_code
_entity_poly.pdbx_strand_id
1 'polypeptide(L)'
;MIKVIYAMVNNEMPEDFVDDLFFAEGEYEIMLFDSPIIAEVNGEMQEFPEHHCILYKPGQHIHYRAKSGKLLYTWIRFNCDEALFTEGYIPFGVPVFCPDFGCYREYFIDVANENYWNHDSRQLVLEALMHIIFHRLHDYAFLNTDLSQYRERLIDLRNNIYAHPEFDWTLEYMAEYVNLSVRALQKQYKAFAHISCINEVIESRLEHSKVLLNRTSDSIQEISFACGYRNVEHFCRQFKQHENMTPNQYRKEHRSL
;
A
#
# COMPACT_ATOMS: atom_id res chain seq x y z
N MET A 1 13.64 -19.54 2.16
CA MET A 1 14.72 -18.67 1.60
C MET A 1 14.33 -18.27 0.18
N ILE A 2 14.43 -16.98 -0.13
CA ILE A 2 14.20 -16.43 -1.48
C ILE A 2 15.57 -16.04 -2.06
N LYS A 3 15.90 -16.56 -3.24
CA LYS A 3 17.16 -16.25 -3.91
C LYS A 3 16.87 -15.57 -5.24
N VAL A 4 17.13 -14.27 -5.35
CA VAL A 4 17.03 -13.53 -6.60
C VAL A 4 18.14 -13.99 -7.55
N ILE A 5 17.76 -14.39 -8.75
CA ILE A 5 18.66 -14.83 -9.83
C ILE A 5 18.99 -13.64 -10.71
N TYR A 6 17.95 -12.96 -11.17
CA TYR A 6 18.06 -11.83 -12.06
C TYR A 6 16.91 -10.83 -11.83
N ALA A 7 17.19 -9.55 -12.03
CA ALA A 7 16.18 -8.49 -12.00
C ALA A 7 16.48 -7.49 -13.10
N MET A 8 15.46 -7.10 -13.87
CA MET A 8 15.57 -6.10 -14.91
C MET A 8 14.46 -5.07 -14.77
N VAL A 9 14.85 -3.81 -14.81
CA VAL A 9 13.91 -2.68 -14.73
C VAL A 9 13.83 -1.95 -16.04
N ASN A 10 12.67 -1.34 -16.33
CA ASN A 10 12.45 -0.53 -17.53
C ASN A 10 12.72 -1.29 -18.83
N ASN A 11 12.37 -2.57 -18.90
CA ASN A 11 12.51 -3.33 -20.11
C ASN A 11 11.49 -2.84 -21.13
N GLU A 12 11.97 -2.63 -22.37
CA GLU A 12 11.15 -2.13 -23.47
C GLU A 12 11.24 -3.11 -24.65
N MET A 13 10.08 -3.59 -25.10
CA MET A 13 9.98 -4.47 -26.26
C MET A 13 9.10 -3.81 -27.33
N PRO A 14 9.35 -4.11 -28.63
CA PRO A 14 8.54 -3.56 -29.71
C PRO A 14 7.09 -4.05 -29.66
N GLU A 15 6.19 -3.37 -30.38
CA GLU A 15 4.75 -3.66 -30.37
C GLU A 15 4.38 -5.07 -30.85
N ASP A 16 5.18 -5.64 -31.75
CA ASP A 16 5.00 -6.99 -32.30
C ASP A 16 5.60 -8.10 -31.43
N PHE A 17 6.21 -7.74 -30.29
CA PHE A 17 6.76 -8.73 -29.36
C PHE A 17 5.64 -9.54 -28.72
N VAL A 18 5.82 -10.85 -28.74
CA VAL A 18 4.97 -11.84 -28.06
C VAL A 18 5.87 -12.74 -27.26
N ASP A 19 5.57 -12.91 -26.01
CA ASP A 19 6.15 -13.96 -25.17
C ASP A 19 5.17 -15.14 -25.15
N ASP A 20 5.62 -16.30 -25.62
CA ASP A 20 4.83 -17.52 -25.70
C ASP A 20 5.75 -18.71 -25.49
N LEU A 21 5.93 -19.06 -24.21
CA LEU A 21 6.86 -20.10 -23.80
C LEU A 21 6.43 -20.79 -22.51
N PHE A 22 6.96 -21.97 -22.27
CA PHE A 22 6.91 -22.62 -20.95
C PHE A 22 8.09 -22.17 -20.11
N PHE A 23 7.76 -21.68 -18.90
CA PHE A 23 8.76 -21.16 -18.00
C PHE A 23 9.69 -22.27 -17.47
N ALA A 24 10.94 -21.94 -17.16
CA ALA A 24 11.94 -22.89 -16.70
C ALA A 24 11.51 -23.60 -15.40
N GLU A 25 11.83 -24.88 -15.28
CA GLU A 25 11.59 -25.62 -14.05
C GLU A 25 12.46 -25.10 -12.90
N GLY A 26 11.87 -24.99 -11.71
CA GLY A 26 12.57 -24.58 -10.48
C GLY A 26 12.69 -23.07 -10.28
N GLU A 27 12.28 -22.23 -11.23
CA GLU A 27 12.34 -20.79 -11.11
C GLU A 27 10.93 -20.15 -11.11
N TYR A 28 10.79 -19.06 -10.37
CA TYR A 28 9.63 -18.18 -10.38
C TYR A 28 9.98 -16.89 -11.11
N GLU A 29 8.98 -16.26 -11.72
CA GLU A 29 9.11 -14.93 -12.29
C GLU A 29 7.95 -14.04 -11.87
N ILE A 30 8.26 -12.85 -11.38
CA ILE A 30 7.29 -11.80 -11.11
C ILE A 30 7.50 -10.65 -12.06
N MET A 31 6.43 -10.24 -12.74
CA MET A 31 6.44 -9.22 -13.77
C MET A 31 5.51 -8.08 -13.41
N LEU A 32 5.97 -6.85 -13.58
CA LEU A 32 5.22 -5.63 -13.33
C LEU A 32 5.11 -4.86 -14.65
N PHE A 33 3.90 -4.67 -15.17
CA PHE A 33 3.63 -4.07 -16.46
C PHE A 33 3.26 -2.59 -16.33
N ASP A 34 4.09 -1.73 -16.95
CA ASP A 34 3.86 -0.29 -17.09
C ASP A 34 2.92 0.05 -18.25
N SER A 35 2.69 -0.88 -19.17
CA SER A 35 1.82 -0.72 -20.35
C SER A 35 0.64 -1.68 -20.33
N PRO A 36 -0.45 -1.38 -21.07
CA PRO A 36 -1.56 -2.31 -21.23
C PRO A 36 -1.12 -3.58 -21.95
N ILE A 37 -1.61 -4.74 -21.48
CA ILE A 37 -1.24 -6.05 -22.01
C ILE A 37 -2.47 -6.87 -22.43
N ILE A 38 -2.23 -7.85 -23.28
CA ILE A 38 -3.11 -8.99 -23.49
C ILE A 38 -2.35 -10.21 -22.97
N ALA A 39 -2.92 -10.92 -21.99
CA ALA A 39 -2.29 -12.06 -21.36
C ALA A 39 -3.25 -13.25 -21.31
N GLU A 40 -2.70 -14.47 -21.38
CA GLU A 40 -3.46 -15.69 -21.21
C GLU A 40 -3.80 -15.93 -19.72
N VAL A 41 -5.09 -16.08 -19.45
CA VAL A 41 -5.60 -16.45 -18.11
C VAL A 41 -6.56 -17.60 -18.28
N ASN A 42 -6.26 -18.74 -17.65
CA ASN A 42 -7.06 -19.97 -17.73
C ASN A 42 -7.32 -20.45 -19.19
N GLY A 43 -6.34 -20.29 -20.10
CA GLY A 43 -6.42 -20.72 -21.49
C GLY A 43 -7.13 -19.72 -22.42
N GLU A 44 -7.47 -18.53 -21.95
CA GLU A 44 -8.10 -17.49 -22.76
C GLU A 44 -7.28 -16.20 -22.73
N MET A 45 -7.09 -15.57 -23.89
CA MET A 45 -6.43 -14.27 -24.00
C MET A 45 -7.36 -13.16 -23.55
N GLN A 46 -6.95 -12.41 -22.53
CA GLN A 46 -7.73 -11.33 -21.93
C GLN A 46 -6.94 -10.02 -21.90
N GLU A 47 -7.65 -8.90 -22.01
CA GLU A 47 -7.05 -7.57 -22.00
C GLU A 47 -6.99 -7.00 -20.58
N PHE A 48 -5.82 -6.45 -20.22
CA PHE A 48 -5.60 -5.78 -18.94
C PHE A 48 -5.02 -4.38 -19.17
N PRO A 49 -5.51 -3.36 -18.45
CA PRO A 49 -4.90 -2.03 -18.48
C PRO A 49 -3.47 -2.06 -17.92
N GLU A 50 -2.81 -0.94 -17.98
CA GLU A 50 -1.52 -0.73 -17.32
C GLU A 50 -1.59 -0.98 -15.80
N HIS A 51 -0.43 -1.11 -15.16
CA HIS A 51 -0.29 -1.24 -13.71
C HIS A 51 -0.76 -2.59 -13.14
N HIS A 52 -0.49 -3.68 -13.87
CA HIS A 52 -0.72 -5.04 -13.38
C HIS A 52 0.59 -5.76 -13.08
N CYS A 53 0.54 -6.61 -12.07
CA CYS A 53 1.61 -7.53 -11.71
C CYS A 53 1.15 -8.97 -11.94
N ILE A 54 2.02 -9.81 -12.51
CA ILE A 54 1.77 -11.24 -12.70
C ILE A 54 2.91 -12.03 -12.05
N LEU A 55 2.56 -13.05 -11.27
CA LEU A 55 3.50 -14.02 -10.71
C LEU A 55 3.35 -15.34 -11.45
N TYR A 56 4.43 -15.82 -12.07
CA TYR A 56 4.50 -17.12 -12.73
C TYR A 56 5.28 -18.13 -11.89
N LYS A 57 4.76 -19.37 -11.84
CA LYS A 57 5.41 -20.49 -11.16
C LYS A 57 6.27 -21.31 -12.13
N PRO A 58 7.18 -22.16 -11.61
CA PRO A 58 7.97 -23.10 -12.42
C PRO A 58 7.10 -23.95 -13.34
N GLY A 59 7.52 -24.09 -14.60
CA GLY A 59 6.84 -24.90 -15.61
C GLY A 59 5.50 -24.35 -16.12
N GLN A 60 5.12 -23.14 -15.73
CA GLN A 60 3.87 -22.52 -16.21
C GLN A 60 4.02 -22.01 -17.64
N HIS A 61 2.96 -22.14 -18.43
CA HIS A 61 2.87 -21.50 -19.73
C HIS A 61 2.72 -19.99 -19.55
N ILE A 62 3.57 -19.22 -20.21
CA ILE A 62 3.57 -17.76 -20.23
C ILE A 62 3.16 -17.34 -21.64
N HIS A 63 2.09 -16.59 -21.75
CA HIS A 63 1.67 -16.02 -23.01
C HIS A 63 1.11 -14.62 -22.81
N TYR A 64 1.87 -13.62 -23.22
CA TYR A 64 1.45 -12.23 -23.18
C TYR A 64 2.07 -11.40 -24.30
N ARG A 65 1.46 -10.26 -24.59
CA ARG A 65 1.95 -9.26 -25.54
C ARG A 65 1.46 -7.86 -25.17
N ALA A 66 2.03 -6.83 -25.78
CA ALA A 66 1.45 -5.50 -25.69
C ALA A 66 0.02 -5.48 -26.26
N LYS A 67 -0.88 -4.71 -25.66
CA LYS A 67 -2.19 -4.41 -26.25
C LYS A 67 -2.06 -3.41 -27.40
N SER A 68 -1.18 -2.40 -27.20
CA SER A 68 -0.89 -1.36 -28.19
C SER A 68 0.44 -0.68 -27.86
N GLY A 69 1.17 -0.27 -28.87
CA GLY A 69 2.47 0.39 -28.71
C GLY A 69 3.55 -0.54 -28.16
N LYS A 70 4.55 0.03 -27.51
CA LYS A 70 5.65 -0.74 -26.91
C LYS A 70 5.21 -1.42 -25.62
N LEU A 71 5.75 -2.60 -25.39
CA LEU A 71 5.60 -3.31 -24.12
C LEU A 71 6.66 -2.79 -23.13
N LEU A 72 6.20 -2.18 -22.04
CA LEU A 72 7.06 -1.68 -20.96
C LEU A 72 6.80 -2.49 -19.70
N TYR A 73 7.85 -3.08 -19.13
CA TYR A 73 7.73 -3.91 -17.96
C TYR A 73 9.03 -4.00 -17.16
N THR A 74 8.90 -4.41 -15.91
CA THR A 74 9.99 -4.72 -14.98
C THR A 74 9.76 -6.14 -14.47
N TRP A 75 10.83 -6.95 -14.32
CA TRP A 75 10.69 -8.33 -13.88
C TRP A 75 11.82 -8.79 -12.97
N ILE A 76 11.51 -9.76 -12.11
CA ILE A 76 12.44 -10.41 -11.19
C ILE A 76 12.27 -11.92 -11.31
N ARG A 77 13.40 -12.63 -11.53
CA ARG A 77 13.49 -14.09 -11.54
C ARG A 77 14.16 -14.57 -10.27
N PHE A 78 13.58 -15.57 -9.63
CA PHE A 78 14.04 -16.03 -8.32
C PHE A 78 13.70 -17.50 -8.07
N ASN A 79 14.46 -18.13 -7.15
CA ASN A 79 14.09 -19.41 -6.56
C ASN A 79 13.49 -19.17 -5.16
N CYS A 80 12.54 -20.01 -4.77
CA CYS A 80 11.90 -19.95 -3.47
C CYS A 80 11.51 -21.32 -2.97
N ASP A 81 11.83 -21.63 -1.71
CA ASP A 81 11.42 -22.86 -1.00
C ASP A 81 10.42 -22.58 0.14
N GLU A 82 9.89 -21.37 0.22
CA GLU A 82 8.95 -20.97 1.27
C GLU A 82 7.50 -21.36 0.88
N ALA A 83 6.83 -22.10 1.75
CA ALA A 83 5.44 -22.55 1.56
C ALA A 83 4.46 -21.39 1.31
N LEU A 84 4.73 -20.23 1.90
CA LEU A 84 3.95 -18.99 1.72
C LEU A 84 3.74 -18.63 0.23
N PHE A 85 4.72 -18.94 -0.63
CA PHE A 85 4.67 -18.63 -2.06
C PHE A 85 4.28 -19.84 -2.93
N THR A 86 4.42 -21.04 -2.40
CA THR A 86 4.14 -22.29 -3.13
C THR A 86 2.71 -22.78 -2.98
N GLU A 87 1.95 -22.37 -1.97
CA GLU A 87 0.64 -22.91 -1.58
C GLU A 87 -0.57 -22.05 -1.99
N GLY A 88 -0.46 -21.23 -3.03
CA GLY A 88 -1.58 -20.44 -3.55
C GLY A 88 -1.92 -19.20 -2.73
N TYR A 89 -0.96 -18.69 -1.96
CA TYR A 89 -1.06 -17.40 -1.27
C TYR A 89 -1.27 -16.24 -2.25
N ILE A 90 -0.67 -16.32 -3.45
CA ILE A 90 -0.89 -15.41 -4.57
C ILE A 90 -1.30 -16.24 -5.78
N PRO A 91 -2.31 -15.81 -6.57
CA PRO A 91 -2.70 -16.54 -7.77
C PRO A 91 -1.58 -16.50 -8.82
N PHE A 92 -1.19 -17.66 -9.34
CA PHE A 92 -0.18 -17.76 -10.40
C PHE A 92 -0.78 -17.53 -11.78
N GLY A 93 -0.10 -16.73 -12.61
CA GLY A 93 -0.51 -16.45 -14.00
C GLY A 93 -1.76 -15.56 -14.10
N VAL A 94 -2.20 -14.96 -13.00
CA VAL A 94 -3.35 -14.06 -12.98
C VAL A 94 -2.88 -12.62 -12.79
N PRO A 95 -3.19 -11.70 -13.70
CA PRO A 95 -2.86 -10.29 -13.54
C PRO A 95 -3.55 -9.67 -12.32
N VAL A 96 -2.79 -9.10 -11.43
CA VAL A 96 -3.25 -8.41 -10.22
C VAL A 96 -3.02 -6.91 -10.41
N PHE A 97 -4.07 -6.12 -10.31
CA PHE A 97 -3.97 -4.66 -10.39
C PHE A 97 -3.25 -4.08 -9.17
N CYS A 98 -2.29 -3.18 -9.40
CA CYS A 98 -1.47 -2.54 -8.38
C CYS A 98 -1.92 -1.08 -8.19
N PRO A 99 -2.75 -0.76 -7.19
CA PRO A 99 -3.36 0.57 -7.04
C PRO A 99 -2.37 1.68 -6.69
N ASP A 100 -1.28 1.37 -6.03
CA ASP A 100 -0.17 2.29 -5.71
C ASP A 100 1.09 1.95 -6.54
N PHE A 101 0.88 1.76 -7.84
CA PHE A 101 1.88 1.28 -8.79
C PHE A 101 3.25 1.97 -8.67
N GLY A 102 3.29 3.30 -8.56
CA GLY A 102 4.53 4.06 -8.44
C GLY A 102 5.37 3.61 -7.23
N CYS A 103 4.75 3.54 -6.04
CA CYS A 103 5.42 3.08 -4.83
C CYS A 103 5.79 1.59 -4.91
N TYR A 104 4.91 0.77 -5.50
CA TYR A 104 5.16 -0.67 -5.64
C TYR A 104 6.35 -0.94 -6.58
N ARG A 105 6.45 -0.17 -7.67
CA ARG A 105 7.54 -0.26 -8.65
C ARG A 105 8.90 0.07 -8.06
N GLU A 106 8.99 0.98 -7.09
CA GLU A 106 10.25 1.32 -6.42
C GLU A 106 10.87 0.09 -5.73
N TYR A 107 10.07 -0.82 -5.15
CA TYR A 107 10.62 -2.07 -4.56
C TYR A 107 11.29 -2.97 -5.61
N PHE A 108 10.78 -3.01 -6.85
CA PHE A 108 11.44 -3.76 -7.93
C PHE A 108 12.77 -3.11 -8.35
N ILE A 109 12.80 -1.78 -8.38
CA ILE A 109 14.02 -1.02 -8.63
C ILE A 109 15.06 -1.27 -7.53
N ASP A 110 14.63 -1.27 -6.27
CA ASP A 110 15.49 -1.56 -5.13
C ASP A 110 16.04 -2.99 -5.19
N VAL A 111 15.24 -3.99 -5.55
CA VAL A 111 15.72 -5.37 -5.78
C VAL A 111 16.76 -5.41 -6.89
N ALA A 112 16.54 -4.73 -8.01
CA ALA A 112 17.49 -4.71 -9.11
C ALA A 112 18.83 -4.05 -8.72
N ASN A 113 18.76 -2.91 -8.01
CA ASN A 113 19.93 -2.20 -7.50
C ASN A 113 20.68 -3.06 -6.50
N GLU A 114 19.98 -3.65 -5.51
CA GLU A 114 20.58 -4.51 -4.49
C GLU A 114 21.19 -5.77 -5.12
N ASN A 115 20.55 -6.34 -6.14
CA ASN A 115 21.06 -7.51 -6.85
C ASN A 115 22.35 -7.24 -7.63
N TYR A 116 22.58 -6.00 -8.04
CA TYR A 116 23.79 -5.58 -8.75
C TYR A 116 25.02 -5.46 -7.82
N TRP A 117 24.81 -4.95 -6.59
CA TRP A 117 25.89 -4.72 -5.63
C TRP A 117 26.20 -5.98 -4.80
N ASN A 118 27.48 -6.26 -4.58
CA ASN A 118 27.92 -7.39 -3.76
C ASN A 118 28.46 -6.90 -2.41
N HIS A 119 27.71 -7.13 -1.33
CA HIS A 119 28.09 -6.82 0.05
C HIS A 119 27.49 -7.86 1.02
N ASP A 120 27.98 -7.89 2.25
CA ASP A 120 27.68 -8.96 3.23
C ASP A 120 26.18 -9.11 3.55
N SER A 121 25.43 -8.01 3.61
CA SER A 121 24.00 -8.03 3.91
C SER A 121 23.09 -8.17 2.69
N ARG A 122 23.64 -8.25 1.47
CA ARG A 122 22.87 -8.29 0.21
C ARG A 122 21.71 -9.31 0.24
N GLN A 123 21.99 -10.54 0.63
CA GLN A 123 20.97 -11.60 0.64
C GLN A 123 19.83 -11.29 1.61
N LEU A 124 20.13 -10.73 2.78
CA LEU A 124 19.12 -10.34 3.77
C LEU A 124 18.22 -9.19 3.27
N VAL A 125 18.85 -8.22 2.60
CA VAL A 125 18.10 -7.08 2.03
C VAL A 125 17.21 -7.55 0.88
N LEU A 126 17.73 -8.39 -0.03
CA LEU A 126 16.93 -8.98 -1.11
C LEU A 126 15.74 -9.79 -0.58
N GLU A 127 15.92 -10.62 0.43
CA GLU A 127 14.81 -11.37 1.05
C GLU A 127 13.78 -10.44 1.64
N ALA A 128 14.18 -9.39 2.36
CA ALA A 128 13.26 -8.43 2.94
C ALA A 128 12.43 -7.68 1.87
N LEU A 129 13.08 -7.23 0.79
CA LEU A 129 12.41 -6.55 -0.33
C LEU A 129 11.42 -7.49 -1.04
N MET A 130 11.82 -8.74 -1.29
CA MET A 130 10.95 -9.73 -1.92
C MET A 130 9.74 -10.05 -1.03
N HIS A 131 9.89 -10.15 0.29
CA HIS A 131 8.76 -10.30 1.21
C HIS A 131 7.81 -9.11 1.15
N ILE A 132 8.31 -7.88 1.09
CA ILE A 132 7.47 -6.67 0.91
C ILE A 132 6.68 -6.78 -0.40
N ILE A 133 7.35 -7.10 -1.51
CA ILE A 133 6.72 -7.25 -2.83
C ILE A 133 5.58 -8.29 -2.76
N PHE A 134 5.82 -9.45 -2.18
CA PHE A 134 4.82 -10.53 -2.12
C PHE A 134 3.65 -10.23 -1.19
N HIS A 135 3.90 -9.66 0.00
CA HIS A 135 2.81 -9.29 0.90
C HIS A 135 1.93 -8.19 0.29
N ARG A 136 2.54 -7.22 -0.41
CA ARG A 136 1.78 -6.21 -1.16
C ARG A 136 0.96 -6.84 -2.29
N LEU A 137 1.55 -7.75 -3.08
CA LEU A 137 0.85 -8.41 -4.16
C LEU A 137 -0.31 -9.27 -3.64
N HIS A 138 -0.12 -9.97 -2.52
CA HIS A 138 -1.19 -10.67 -1.83
C HIS A 138 -2.33 -9.73 -1.46
N ASP A 139 -2.03 -8.63 -0.79
CA ASP A 139 -3.03 -7.63 -0.41
C ASP A 139 -3.80 -7.12 -1.64
N TYR A 140 -3.11 -6.85 -2.77
CA TYR A 140 -3.76 -6.42 -4.00
C TYR A 140 -4.64 -7.50 -4.63
N ALA A 141 -4.20 -8.74 -4.64
CA ALA A 141 -4.95 -9.87 -5.20
C ALA A 141 -6.28 -10.11 -4.47
N PHE A 142 -6.33 -9.83 -3.16
CA PHE A 142 -7.51 -10.01 -2.31
C PHE A 142 -8.19 -8.70 -1.94
N LEU A 143 -7.70 -7.54 -2.43
CA LEU A 143 -8.43 -6.29 -2.34
C LEU A 143 -9.76 -6.43 -3.10
N ASN A 144 -10.84 -6.14 -2.36
CA ASN A 144 -12.16 -6.06 -2.97
C ASN A 144 -12.11 -5.00 -4.07
N THR A 145 -12.46 -5.33 -5.30
CA THR A 145 -12.41 -4.43 -6.47
C THR A 145 -13.14 -3.11 -6.24
N ASP A 146 -14.17 -3.11 -5.39
CA ASP A 146 -14.88 -1.90 -4.95
C ASP A 146 -14.00 -0.94 -4.12
N LEU A 147 -12.99 -1.45 -3.40
CA LEU A 147 -12.06 -0.62 -2.61
C LEU A 147 -10.96 0.02 -3.47
N SER A 148 -10.47 -0.69 -4.51
CA SER A 148 -9.39 -0.20 -5.35
C SER A 148 -9.72 1.13 -6.03
N GLN A 149 -10.97 1.29 -6.45
CA GLN A 149 -11.48 2.51 -7.11
C GLN A 149 -11.41 3.76 -6.21
N TYR A 150 -11.46 3.59 -4.89
CA TYR A 150 -11.50 4.70 -3.92
C TYR A 150 -10.23 4.83 -3.09
N ARG A 151 -9.31 3.86 -3.17
CA ARG A 151 -8.16 3.74 -2.28
C ARG A 151 -7.29 4.99 -2.26
N GLU A 152 -6.90 5.51 -3.42
CA GLU A 152 -6.07 6.73 -3.49
C GLU A 152 -6.75 7.92 -2.81
N ARG A 153 -8.05 8.11 -3.05
CA ARG A 153 -8.82 9.19 -2.42
C ARG A 153 -8.95 9.00 -0.90
N LEU A 154 -9.06 7.75 -0.44
CA LEU A 154 -9.13 7.44 0.99
C LEU A 154 -7.78 7.64 1.66
N ILE A 155 -6.66 7.31 0.99
CA ILE A 155 -5.30 7.61 1.46
C ILE A 155 -5.11 9.12 1.56
N ASP A 156 -5.49 9.86 0.52
CA ASP A 156 -5.37 11.33 0.50
C ASP A 156 -6.24 11.97 1.60
N LEU A 157 -7.48 11.53 1.77
CA LEU A 157 -8.32 11.96 2.88
C LEU A 157 -7.65 11.70 4.24
N ARG A 158 -7.10 10.50 4.46
CA ARG A 158 -6.40 10.14 5.69
C ARG A 158 -5.20 11.07 5.94
N ASN A 159 -4.38 11.28 4.94
CA ASN A 159 -3.22 12.17 5.04
C ASN A 159 -3.64 13.60 5.40
N ASN A 160 -4.73 14.11 4.81
CA ASN A 160 -5.25 15.43 5.13
C ASN A 160 -5.84 15.51 6.55
N ILE A 161 -6.50 14.47 7.04
CA ILE A 161 -6.97 14.40 8.43
C ILE A 161 -5.78 14.54 9.41
N TYR A 162 -4.66 13.86 9.15
CA TYR A 162 -3.48 13.96 10.02
C TYR A 162 -2.69 15.26 9.83
N ALA A 163 -2.70 15.84 8.64
CA ALA A 163 -2.07 17.12 8.39
C ALA A 163 -2.83 18.31 9.00
N HIS A 164 -4.16 18.19 9.11
CA HIS A 164 -5.06 19.27 9.55
C HIS A 164 -6.07 18.77 10.60
N PRO A 165 -5.62 18.30 11.77
CA PRO A 165 -6.51 17.77 12.83
C PRO A 165 -7.49 18.82 13.36
N GLU A 166 -7.12 20.12 13.29
CA GLU A 166 -7.94 21.25 13.71
C GLU A 166 -9.16 21.49 12.84
N PHE A 167 -9.16 20.97 11.62
CA PHE A 167 -10.24 21.22 10.66
C PHE A 167 -11.57 20.55 11.09
N ASP A 168 -12.70 21.10 10.65
CA ASP A 168 -14.03 20.56 10.97
C ASP A 168 -14.38 19.38 10.05
N TRP A 169 -13.80 18.23 10.33
CA TRP A 169 -13.99 16.98 9.60
C TRP A 169 -15.36 16.37 9.87
N THR A 170 -16.41 16.88 9.20
CA THR A 170 -17.74 16.26 9.25
C THR A 170 -17.82 15.07 8.29
N LEU A 171 -18.76 14.14 8.53
CA LEU A 171 -18.98 13.00 7.62
C LEU A 171 -19.37 13.47 6.22
N GLU A 172 -20.16 14.53 6.14
CA GLU A 172 -20.63 15.13 4.89
C GLU A 172 -19.45 15.71 4.10
N TYR A 173 -18.57 16.48 4.78
CA TYR A 173 -17.38 17.05 4.15
C TYR A 173 -16.42 15.96 3.66
N MET A 174 -16.13 14.96 4.51
CA MET A 174 -15.26 13.86 4.12
C MET A 174 -15.84 13.04 2.95
N ALA A 175 -17.15 12.87 2.90
CA ALA A 175 -17.82 12.17 1.81
C ALA A 175 -17.75 12.96 0.49
N GLU A 176 -17.95 14.27 0.55
CA GLU A 176 -17.78 15.18 -0.59
C GLU A 176 -16.34 15.18 -1.09
N TYR A 177 -15.36 15.27 -0.19
CA TYR A 177 -13.93 15.26 -0.49
C TYR A 177 -13.52 14.05 -1.34
N VAL A 178 -14.02 12.86 -1.02
CA VAL A 178 -13.71 11.62 -1.77
C VAL A 178 -14.72 11.32 -2.88
N ASN A 179 -15.71 12.20 -3.10
CA ASN A 179 -16.78 12.02 -4.06
C ASN A 179 -17.59 10.72 -3.84
N LEU A 180 -18.03 10.52 -2.60
CA LEU A 180 -18.86 9.40 -2.17
C LEU A 180 -20.11 9.88 -1.40
N SER A 181 -21.13 9.03 -1.32
CA SER A 181 -22.16 9.25 -0.30
C SER A 181 -21.62 8.94 1.10
N VAL A 182 -22.18 9.56 2.14
CA VAL A 182 -21.79 9.31 3.54
C VAL A 182 -21.81 7.82 3.88
N ARG A 183 -22.82 7.08 3.43
CA ARG A 183 -22.93 5.63 3.65
C ARG A 183 -21.82 4.85 2.94
N ALA A 184 -21.50 5.24 1.71
CA ALA A 184 -20.40 4.62 0.95
C ALA A 184 -19.06 4.93 1.59
N LEU A 185 -18.79 6.19 2.00
CA LEU A 185 -17.60 6.57 2.73
C LEU A 185 -17.42 5.71 3.98
N GLN A 186 -18.44 5.63 4.86
CA GLN A 186 -18.35 4.85 6.09
C GLN A 186 -18.00 3.38 5.84
N LYS A 187 -18.64 2.75 4.84
CA LYS A 187 -18.37 1.36 4.45
C LYS A 187 -16.95 1.20 3.92
N GLN A 188 -16.56 2.03 2.96
CA GLN A 188 -15.27 1.91 2.27
C GLN A 188 -14.11 2.29 3.21
N TYR A 189 -14.26 3.35 4.01
CA TYR A 189 -13.24 3.78 4.95
C TYR A 189 -12.97 2.73 6.04
N LYS A 190 -14.03 2.13 6.59
CA LYS A 190 -13.88 1.04 7.58
C LYS A 190 -13.20 -0.19 6.98
N ALA A 191 -13.46 -0.52 5.73
CA ALA A 191 -12.78 -1.61 5.03
C ALA A 191 -11.32 -1.27 4.71
N PHE A 192 -11.02 0.01 4.41
CA PHE A 192 -9.68 0.52 4.13
C PHE A 192 -8.80 0.64 5.38
N ALA A 193 -9.30 1.32 6.43
CA ALA A 193 -8.51 1.70 7.61
C ALA A 193 -8.77 0.81 8.84
N HIS A 194 -9.74 -0.13 8.76
CA HIS A 194 -10.24 -0.97 9.85
C HIS A 194 -10.87 -0.22 11.03
N ILE A 195 -10.91 1.11 10.96
CA ILE A 195 -11.59 2.01 11.90
C ILE A 195 -12.58 2.92 11.16
N SER A 196 -13.44 3.62 11.89
CA SER A 196 -14.32 4.62 11.26
C SER A 196 -13.56 5.91 10.98
N CYS A 197 -13.95 6.63 9.91
CA CYS A 197 -13.35 7.93 9.59
C CYS A 197 -13.47 8.96 10.73
N ILE A 198 -14.52 8.91 11.54
CA ILE A 198 -14.65 9.78 12.74
C ILE A 198 -13.63 9.38 13.81
N ASN A 199 -13.40 8.07 14.03
CA ASN A 199 -12.37 7.63 14.97
C ASN A 199 -10.96 8.03 14.50
N GLU A 200 -10.70 7.98 13.18
CA GLU A 200 -9.45 8.47 12.60
C GLU A 200 -9.22 9.97 12.93
N VAL A 201 -10.27 10.79 12.80
CA VAL A 201 -10.20 12.22 13.19
C VAL A 201 -9.91 12.37 14.69
N ILE A 202 -10.53 11.56 15.53
CA ILE A 202 -10.28 11.59 16.99
C ILE A 202 -8.82 11.21 17.28
N GLU A 203 -8.31 10.14 16.69
CA GLU A 203 -6.92 9.70 16.85
C GLU A 203 -5.93 10.78 16.39
N SER A 204 -6.15 11.35 15.22
CA SER A 204 -5.32 12.45 14.68
C SER A 204 -5.26 13.64 15.64
N ARG A 205 -6.39 14.07 16.21
CA ARG A 205 -6.46 15.16 17.19
C ARG A 205 -5.73 14.83 18.48
N LEU A 206 -5.87 13.59 18.97
CA LEU A 206 -5.20 13.15 20.18
C LEU A 206 -3.69 13.07 19.97
N GLU A 207 -3.22 12.53 18.86
CA GLU A 207 -1.79 12.50 18.52
C GLU A 207 -1.20 13.91 18.43
N HIS A 208 -1.89 14.83 17.74
CA HIS A 208 -1.47 16.23 17.70
C HIS A 208 -1.42 16.87 19.09
N SER A 209 -2.42 16.61 19.92
CA SER A 209 -2.45 17.13 21.31
C SER A 209 -1.30 16.62 22.15
N LYS A 210 -0.87 15.36 22.01
CA LYS A 210 0.31 14.81 22.68
C LYS A 210 1.59 15.57 22.31
N VAL A 211 1.73 15.91 21.03
CA VAL A 211 2.86 16.73 20.56
C VAL A 211 2.85 18.09 21.24
N LEU A 212 1.70 18.79 21.27
CA LEU A 212 1.58 20.11 21.89
C LEU A 212 1.78 20.06 23.42
N LEU A 213 1.23 19.04 24.09
CA LEU A 213 1.42 18.82 25.54
C LEU A 213 2.90 18.71 25.92
N ASN A 214 3.69 18.04 25.07
CA ASN A 214 5.12 17.81 25.32
C ASN A 214 6.00 18.99 24.94
N ARG A 215 5.63 19.73 23.87
CA ARG A 215 6.51 20.74 23.27
C ARG A 215 6.16 22.19 23.64
N THR A 216 4.95 22.46 24.14
CA THR A 216 4.52 23.83 24.43
C THR A 216 4.17 24.01 25.92
N SER A 217 4.01 25.28 26.34
CA SER A 217 3.50 25.65 27.66
C SER A 217 2.04 26.08 27.60
N ASP A 218 1.37 25.89 26.48
CA ASP A 218 -0.01 26.29 26.24
C ASP A 218 -0.95 25.64 27.26
N SER A 219 -1.99 26.34 27.65
CA SER A 219 -3.02 25.79 28.53
C SER A 219 -3.73 24.60 27.86
N ILE A 220 -4.34 23.74 28.68
CA ILE A 220 -5.14 22.60 28.17
C ILE A 220 -6.28 23.11 27.28
N GLN A 221 -6.81 24.29 27.55
CA GLN A 221 -7.85 24.92 26.76
C GLN A 221 -7.32 25.34 25.38
N GLU A 222 -6.18 26.00 25.32
CA GLU A 222 -5.54 26.40 24.05
C GLU A 222 -5.21 25.17 23.20
N ILE A 223 -4.61 24.15 23.78
CA ILE A 223 -4.31 22.89 23.08
C ILE A 223 -5.58 22.21 22.55
N SER A 224 -6.64 22.18 23.35
CA SER A 224 -7.94 21.62 22.94
C SER A 224 -8.46 22.31 21.67
N PHE A 225 -8.43 23.64 21.63
CA PHE A 225 -8.87 24.39 20.46
C PHE A 225 -7.93 24.24 19.25
N ALA A 226 -6.62 24.24 19.49
CA ALA A 226 -5.62 23.98 18.45
C ALA A 226 -5.76 22.60 17.80
N CYS A 227 -6.34 21.63 18.50
CA CYS A 227 -6.63 20.29 17.99
C CYS A 227 -8.05 20.16 17.40
N GLY A 228 -8.80 21.26 17.23
CA GLY A 228 -10.13 21.26 16.62
C GLY A 228 -11.29 20.83 17.53
N TYR A 229 -11.08 20.82 18.85
CA TYR A 229 -12.18 20.64 19.80
C TYR A 229 -12.89 21.95 20.08
N ARG A 230 -14.20 21.95 20.06
CA ARG A 230 -15.02 23.12 20.40
C ARG A 230 -15.28 23.23 21.92
N ASN A 231 -14.97 22.18 22.67
CA ASN A 231 -15.21 22.10 24.11
C ASN A 231 -14.06 21.34 24.80
N VAL A 232 -13.44 21.99 25.77
CA VAL A 232 -12.29 21.45 26.51
C VAL A 232 -12.67 20.23 27.37
N GLU A 233 -13.90 20.18 27.88
CA GLU A 233 -14.36 19.04 28.68
C GLU A 233 -14.51 17.79 27.81
N HIS A 234 -14.98 17.96 26.58
CA HIS A 234 -15.06 16.89 25.59
C HIS A 234 -13.66 16.37 25.25
N PHE A 235 -12.71 17.26 25.00
CA PHE A 235 -11.31 16.91 24.80
C PHE A 235 -10.75 16.11 25.97
N CYS A 236 -10.85 16.63 27.20
CA CYS A 236 -10.31 15.97 28.39
C CYS A 236 -10.91 14.56 28.61
N ARG A 237 -12.21 14.41 28.34
CA ARG A 237 -12.88 13.10 28.44
C ARG A 237 -12.38 12.12 27.39
N GLN A 238 -12.28 12.52 26.11
CA GLN A 238 -11.76 11.66 25.05
C GLN A 238 -10.30 11.32 25.29
N PHE A 239 -9.46 12.29 25.63
CA PHE A 239 -8.06 12.06 25.94
C PHE A 239 -7.89 11.03 27.06
N LYS A 240 -8.64 11.20 28.16
CA LYS A 240 -8.58 10.24 29.27
C LYS A 240 -9.08 8.85 28.88
N GLN A 241 -10.07 8.75 28.02
CA GLN A 241 -10.59 7.47 27.53
C GLN A 241 -9.57 6.72 26.67
N HIS A 242 -8.76 7.42 25.86
CA HIS A 242 -7.77 6.83 24.97
C HIS A 242 -6.42 6.57 25.67
N GLU A 243 -5.95 7.54 26.48
CA GLU A 243 -4.62 7.48 27.09
C GLU A 243 -4.65 6.95 28.56
N ASN A 244 -5.83 6.65 29.09
CA ASN A 244 -6.05 6.25 30.51
C ASN A 244 -5.58 7.27 31.56
N MET A 245 -5.22 8.49 31.14
CA MET A 245 -4.78 9.59 32.00
C MET A 245 -5.27 10.94 31.48
N THR A 246 -5.32 11.94 32.33
CA THR A 246 -5.71 13.29 31.92
C THR A 246 -4.60 13.99 31.13
N PRO A 247 -4.92 14.99 30.28
CA PRO A 247 -3.90 15.77 29.57
C PRO A 247 -2.84 16.38 30.48
N ASN A 248 -3.24 16.86 31.67
CA ASN A 248 -2.30 17.40 32.66
C ASN A 248 -1.36 16.33 33.27
N GLN A 249 -1.87 15.12 33.51
CA GLN A 249 -1.03 13.99 33.95
C GLN A 249 -0.04 13.61 32.86
N TYR A 250 -0.53 13.46 31.61
CA TYR A 250 0.30 13.16 30.46
C TYR A 250 1.45 14.16 30.31
N ARG A 251 1.17 15.47 30.37
CA ARG A 251 2.18 16.53 30.32
C ARG A 251 3.25 16.37 31.41
N LYS A 252 2.84 16.05 32.65
CA LYS A 252 3.79 15.89 33.76
C LYS A 252 4.71 14.70 33.60
N GLU A 253 4.20 13.61 33.00
CA GLU A 253 4.94 12.35 32.86
C GLU A 253 5.87 12.35 31.65
N HIS A 254 5.48 13.04 30.56
CA HIS A 254 6.18 12.94 29.25
C HIS A 254 6.93 14.22 28.88
N ARG A 255 6.76 15.32 29.58
CA ARG A 255 7.53 16.53 29.33
C ARG A 255 8.94 16.35 29.86
N SER A 256 9.88 16.06 28.97
CA SER A 256 11.31 16.15 29.27
C SER A 256 11.66 17.59 29.60
N LEU A 257 12.27 17.86 30.74
CA LEU A 257 12.81 19.14 31.20
C LEU A 257 13.90 19.64 30.24
#